data_7e82ec3d3770d7ed23962bbfe71556b0
#
_entry.id   7e82ec3d3770d7ed23962bbfe71556b0
#
_cell.length_a   1.000
_cell.length_b   1.000
_cell.length_c   1.000
_cell.angle_alpha   90.00
_cell.angle_beta   90.00
_cell.angle_gamma   90.00
#
_symmetry.space_group_name_H-M   'P 1'
#
loop_
_entity.id
_entity.type
_entity.pdbx_description
1 polymer ?
#
loop_
_entity_poly.entity_id
_entity_poly.type
_entity_poly.pdbx_seq_one_letter_code
_entity_poly.pdbx_strand_id
1 'polypeptide(L)'
;MWEKLKFVTSNTDKVREASDILECSLDQVSGLNIDEIQDSDIEKIVSHKAKQAFDALRCPVLVEDSGLIFTAWNGLPGALIKWFELSVGCHGLLKMLERFDNREAFAVCVAAVFD
;
A
#
# COMPACT_ATOMS: atom_id res chain seq x y z
N MET A 1 7.85 21.12 -6.72
CA MET A 1 6.76 20.56 -5.88
C MET A 1 7.18 19.24 -5.24
N TRP A 2 7.58 18.28 -6.04
CA TRP A 2 7.92 16.93 -5.57
C TRP A 2 9.19 16.89 -4.73
N GLU A 3 10.09 17.83 -4.89
CA GLU A 3 11.38 17.92 -4.19
C GLU A 3 11.26 18.02 -2.66
N LYS A 4 10.11 18.47 -2.18
CA LYS A 4 9.84 18.61 -0.75
C LYS A 4 9.03 17.46 -0.16
N LEU A 5 8.61 16.50 -1.01
CA LEU A 5 7.86 15.34 -0.55
C LEU A 5 8.73 14.40 0.24
N LYS A 6 8.20 13.93 1.36
CA LYS A 6 8.77 12.82 2.11
C LYS A 6 7.96 11.58 1.86
N PHE A 7 8.60 10.51 1.41
CA PHE A 7 7.94 9.24 1.20
C PHE A 7 7.97 8.43 2.49
N VAL A 8 6.81 8.24 3.09
CA VAL A 8 6.66 7.52 4.35
C VAL A 8 6.49 6.04 4.05
N THR A 9 7.57 5.30 4.10
CA THR A 9 7.63 3.87 3.83
C THR A 9 8.90 3.26 4.42
N SER A 10 8.84 2.01 4.79
CA SER A 10 10.02 1.22 5.18
C SER A 10 10.67 0.51 3.99
N ASN A 11 10.05 0.58 2.82
CA ASN A 11 10.53 -0.11 1.62
C ASN A 11 11.36 0.82 0.74
N THR A 12 12.68 0.64 0.78
CA THR A 12 13.62 1.47 0.01
C THR A 12 13.45 1.31 -1.50
N ASP A 13 13.04 0.14 -1.98
CA ASP A 13 12.77 -0.09 -3.40
C ASP A 13 11.62 0.78 -3.91
N LYS A 14 10.58 0.96 -3.10
CA LYS A 14 9.47 1.85 -3.44
C LYS A 14 9.93 3.29 -3.59
N VAL A 15 10.84 3.74 -2.73
CA VAL A 15 11.41 5.10 -2.80
C VAL A 15 12.18 5.28 -4.09
N ARG A 16 13.01 4.31 -4.46
CA ARG A 16 13.76 4.33 -5.71
C ARG A 16 12.85 4.40 -6.92
N GLU A 17 11.85 3.51 -6.98
CA GLU A 17 10.89 3.48 -8.08
C GLU A 17 10.10 4.77 -8.21
N ALA A 18 9.61 5.31 -7.10
CA ALA A 18 8.87 6.57 -7.11
C ALA A 18 9.76 7.74 -7.53
N SER A 19 11.01 7.77 -7.06
CA SER A 19 11.98 8.80 -7.44
C SER A 19 12.25 8.77 -8.92
N ASP A 20 12.39 7.59 -9.52
CA ASP A 20 12.59 7.43 -10.96
C ASP A 20 11.37 7.92 -11.76
N ILE A 21 10.17 7.57 -11.32
CA ILE A 21 8.93 7.97 -12.00
C ILE A 21 8.71 9.48 -11.92
N LEU A 22 8.97 10.08 -10.76
CA LEU A 22 8.77 11.51 -10.53
C LEU A 22 9.96 12.37 -10.98
N GLU A 23 11.03 11.71 -11.42
CA GLU A 23 12.27 12.38 -11.87
C GLU A 23 12.85 13.34 -10.82
N CYS A 24 12.77 12.93 -9.56
CA CYS A 24 13.34 13.70 -8.45
C CYS A 24 13.80 12.76 -7.33
N SER A 25 14.63 13.28 -6.44
CA SER A 25 15.08 12.54 -5.26
C SER A 25 14.08 12.74 -4.13
N LEU A 26 13.45 11.66 -3.69
CA LEU A 26 12.52 11.68 -2.56
C LEU A 26 13.23 11.29 -1.27
N ASP A 27 12.95 12.01 -0.19
CA ASP A 27 13.41 11.63 1.13
C ASP A 27 12.54 10.52 1.69
N GLN A 28 13.19 9.47 2.17
CA GLN A 28 12.50 8.36 2.83
C GLN A 28 12.35 8.65 4.32
N VAL A 29 11.15 8.41 4.84
CA VAL A 29 10.89 8.40 6.29
C VAL A 29 10.38 7.02 6.67
N SER A 30 11.08 6.34 7.56
CA SER A 30 10.68 5.04 8.09
C SER A 30 10.59 5.09 9.61
N GLY A 31 9.93 4.10 10.20
CA GLY A 31 9.80 4.01 11.65
C GLY A 31 8.86 5.03 12.29
N LEU A 32 8.05 5.72 11.48
CA LEU A 32 7.08 6.67 11.98
C LEU A 32 5.95 5.91 12.70
N ASN A 33 5.68 6.30 13.94
CA ASN A 33 4.62 5.67 14.73
C ASN A 33 3.27 6.27 14.35
N ILE A 34 2.61 5.65 13.39
CA ILE A 34 1.27 6.03 12.93
C ILE A 34 0.34 4.82 13.04
N ASP A 35 -0.93 5.11 13.30
CA ASP A 35 -1.95 4.07 13.33
C ASP A 35 -2.30 3.65 11.91
N GLU A 36 -2.24 2.36 11.64
CA GLU A 36 -2.74 1.80 10.38
C GLU A 36 -4.11 1.17 10.65
N ILE A 37 -5.15 1.77 10.09
CA ILE A 37 -6.50 1.21 10.18
C ILE A 37 -6.56 -0.07 9.35
N GLN A 38 -7.46 -0.96 9.73
CA GLN A 38 -7.70 -2.19 8.99
C GLN A 38 -9.00 -2.07 8.21
N ASP A 39 -8.89 -2.19 6.90
CA ASP A 39 -10.01 -2.13 5.97
C ASP A 39 -9.62 -2.90 4.72
N SER A 40 -10.57 -3.47 4.02
CA SER A 40 -10.32 -4.09 2.73
C SER A 40 -10.17 -3.02 1.63
N ASP A 41 -10.69 -1.83 1.84
CA ASP A 41 -10.60 -0.70 0.91
C ASP A 41 -9.26 0.01 1.07
N ILE A 42 -8.39 -0.15 0.07
CA ILE A 42 -7.04 0.41 0.06
C ILE A 42 -7.06 1.93 0.09
N GLU A 43 -8.02 2.57 -0.58
CA GLU A 43 -8.12 4.04 -0.62
C GLU A 43 -8.35 4.61 0.78
N LYS A 44 -9.18 3.98 1.58
CA LYS A 44 -9.41 4.40 2.97
C LYS A 44 -8.15 4.29 3.81
N ILE A 45 -7.41 3.20 3.65
CA ILE A 45 -6.16 2.99 4.38
C ILE A 45 -5.13 4.04 3.99
N VAL A 46 -4.95 4.27 2.71
CA VAL A 46 -3.96 5.23 2.20
C VAL A 46 -4.31 6.66 2.61
N SER A 47 -5.58 7.05 2.53
CA SER A 47 -6.04 8.37 2.94
C SER A 47 -5.78 8.62 4.43
N HIS A 48 -6.10 7.66 5.27
CA HIS A 48 -5.86 7.74 6.71
C HIS A 48 -4.36 7.82 7.01
N LYS A 49 -3.57 7.00 6.35
CA LYS A 49 -2.11 6.98 6.48
C LYS A 49 -1.48 8.32 6.10
N ALA A 50 -1.93 8.91 4.99
CA ALA A 50 -1.44 10.20 4.52
C ALA A 50 -1.69 11.31 5.55
N LYS A 51 -2.89 11.36 6.12
CA LYS A 51 -3.25 12.34 7.14
C LYS A 51 -2.42 12.16 8.39
N GLN A 52 -2.26 10.94 8.88
CA GLN A 52 -1.46 10.61 10.05
C GLN A 52 0.00 11.03 9.85
N ALA A 53 0.57 10.72 8.69
CA ALA A 53 1.95 11.08 8.38
C ALA A 53 2.13 12.59 8.32
N PHE A 54 1.20 13.32 7.71
CA PHE A 54 1.23 14.77 7.66
C PHE A 54 1.14 15.38 9.05
N ASP A 55 0.23 14.90 9.88
CA ASP A 55 0.06 15.40 11.25
C ASP A 55 1.34 15.22 12.09
N ALA A 56 2.07 14.13 11.85
CA ALA A 56 3.32 13.84 12.54
C ALA A 56 4.50 14.67 12.02
N LEU A 57 4.62 14.83 10.70
CA LEU A 57 5.80 15.44 10.08
C LEU A 57 5.65 16.93 9.76
N ARG A 58 4.41 17.41 9.62
CA ARG A 58 4.09 18.79 9.27
C ARG A 58 4.79 19.28 7.99
N CYS A 59 4.90 18.41 7.04
CA CYS A 59 5.45 18.70 5.71
C CYS A 59 4.71 17.84 4.67
N PRO A 60 4.79 18.17 3.37
CA PRO A 60 4.18 17.35 2.34
C PRO A 60 4.66 15.90 2.40
N VAL A 61 3.72 14.96 2.33
CA VAL A 61 4.01 13.53 2.42
C VAL A 61 3.44 12.78 1.23
N LEU A 62 4.14 11.73 0.85
CA LEU A 62 3.67 10.71 -0.09
C LEU A 62 3.56 9.41 0.68
N VAL A 63 2.42 8.75 0.54
CA VAL A 63 2.20 7.40 1.07
C VAL A 63 1.64 6.51 -0.02
N GLU A 64 1.78 5.22 0.15
CA GLU A 64 1.34 4.24 -0.83
C GLU A 64 0.97 2.95 -0.11
N ASP A 65 0.02 2.21 -0.67
CA ASP A 65 -0.27 0.85 -0.25
C ASP A 65 -0.72 0.03 -1.45
N SER A 66 -0.55 -1.28 -1.35
CA SER A 66 -0.88 -2.23 -2.41
C SER A 66 -1.85 -3.27 -1.89
N GLY A 67 -2.61 -3.85 -2.80
CA GLY A 67 -3.54 -4.91 -2.49
C GLY A 67 -3.68 -5.90 -3.61
N LEU A 68 -4.34 -7.02 -3.31
CA LEU A 68 -4.68 -8.05 -4.28
C LEU A 68 -6.17 -8.37 -4.13
N ILE A 69 -6.90 -8.29 -5.23
CA ILE A 69 -8.34 -8.47 -5.27
C ILE A 69 -8.65 -9.71 -6.06
N PHE A 70 -9.38 -10.66 -5.46
CA PHE A 70 -9.93 -11.80 -6.16
C PHE A 70 -11.41 -11.57 -6.42
N THR A 71 -11.82 -11.68 -7.68
CA THR A 71 -13.23 -11.55 -8.04
C THR A 71 -14.09 -12.60 -7.36
N ALA A 72 -13.59 -13.84 -7.22
CA ALA A 72 -14.29 -14.93 -6.54
C ALA A 72 -14.56 -14.64 -5.05
N TRP A 73 -13.78 -13.77 -4.42
CA TRP A 73 -13.92 -13.42 -3.01
C TRP A 73 -14.52 -12.02 -2.82
N ASN A 74 -15.16 -11.48 -3.85
CA ASN A 74 -15.79 -10.15 -3.81
C ASN A 74 -14.84 -9.03 -3.38
N GLY A 75 -13.59 -9.11 -3.80
CA GLY A 75 -12.59 -8.09 -3.54
C GLY A 75 -11.59 -8.42 -2.43
N LEU A 76 -11.82 -9.47 -1.66
CA LEU A 76 -10.84 -9.91 -0.67
C LEU A 76 -9.68 -10.64 -1.36
N PRO A 77 -8.48 -10.66 -0.80
CA PRO A 77 -8.12 -10.06 0.49
C PRO A 77 -7.93 -8.53 0.48
N GLY A 78 -7.88 -7.89 -0.71
CA GLY A 78 -7.70 -6.44 -0.79
C GLY A 78 -6.42 -5.97 -0.12
N ALA A 79 -6.50 -4.97 0.74
CA ALA A 79 -5.37 -4.44 1.48
C ALA A 79 -4.82 -5.41 2.54
N LEU A 80 -5.56 -6.47 2.87
CA LEU A 80 -5.15 -7.47 3.86
C LEU A 80 -4.20 -8.52 3.28
N ILE A 81 -3.81 -8.41 2.02
CA ILE A 81 -2.96 -9.39 1.32
C ILE A 81 -1.67 -9.72 2.07
N LYS A 82 -1.08 -8.75 2.73
CA LYS A 82 0.15 -8.94 3.51
C LYS A 82 0.00 -10.06 4.53
N TRP A 83 -1.13 -10.11 5.23
CA TRP A 83 -1.40 -11.13 6.25
C TRP A 83 -1.56 -12.51 5.63
N PHE A 84 -2.15 -12.58 4.45
CA PHE A 84 -2.28 -13.83 3.70
C PHE A 84 -0.92 -14.33 3.20
N GLU A 85 -0.10 -13.44 2.66
CA GLU A 85 1.25 -13.78 2.20
C GLU A 85 2.12 -14.31 3.33
N LEU A 86 2.07 -13.67 4.50
CA LEU A 86 2.83 -14.07 5.68
C LEU A 86 2.31 -15.38 6.29
N SER A 87 0.99 -15.62 6.21
CA SER A 87 0.36 -16.77 6.84
C SER A 87 0.37 -18.04 5.99
N VAL A 88 -0.03 -17.93 4.72
CA VAL A 88 -0.21 -19.08 3.83
C VAL A 88 0.65 -19.04 2.57
N GLY A 89 1.22 -17.87 2.25
CA GLY A 89 2.02 -17.67 1.05
C GLY A 89 1.20 -17.74 -0.25
N CYS A 90 1.86 -17.52 -1.37
CA CYS A 90 1.22 -17.59 -2.69
C CYS A 90 0.63 -18.99 -2.96
N HIS A 91 1.34 -20.02 -2.56
CA HIS A 91 0.89 -21.40 -2.75
C HIS A 91 -0.39 -21.69 -1.96
N GLY A 92 -0.46 -21.22 -0.71
CA GLY A 92 -1.66 -21.33 0.12
C GLY A 92 -2.84 -20.59 -0.45
N LEU A 93 -2.61 -19.38 -0.99
CA LEU A 93 -3.65 -18.61 -1.67
C LEU A 93 -4.22 -19.34 -2.88
N LEU A 94 -3.37 -19.95 -3.68
CA LEU A 94 -3.82 -20.75 -4.82
C LEU A 94 -4.68 -21.93 -4.40
N LYS A 95 -4.31 -22.60 -3.32
CA LYS A 95 -5.11 -23.69 -2.75
C LYS A 95 -6.46 -23.19 -2.25
N MET A 96 -6.52 -22.04 -1.62
CA MET A 96 -7.76 -21.44 -1.14
C MET A 96 -8.73 -21.08 -2.27
N LEU A 97 -8.18 -20.79 -3.47
CA LEU A 97 -8.96 -20.49 -4.67
C LEU A 97 -9.36 -21.74 -5.46
N GLU A 98 -8.87 -22.91 -5.12
CA GLU A 98 -8.95 -24.12 -5.93
C GLU A 98 -10.38 -24.50 -6.32
N ARG A 99 -11.35 -24.28 -5.45
CA ARG A 99 -12.76 -24.63 -5.67
C ARG A 99 -13.58 -23.53 -6.33
N PHE A 100 -12.98 -22.38 -6.61
CA PHE A 100 -13.66 -21.30 -7.30
C PHE A 100 -13.36 -21.36 -8.78
N ASP A 101 -14.40 -21.28 -9.61
CA ASP A 101 -14.25 -21.31 -11.07
C ASP A 101 -13.62 -20.03 -11.58
N ASN A 102 -14.02 -18.88 -11.02
CA ASN A 102 -13.45 -17.60 -11.39
C ASN A 102 -12.11 -17.40 -10.68
N ARG A 103 -11.05 -17.24 -11.46
CA ARG A 103 -9.70 -17.06 -10.95
C ARG A 103 -9.12 -15.69 -11.29
N GLU A 104 -9.98 -14.75 -11.64
CA GLU A 104 -9.57 -13.38 -11.95
C GLU A 104 -9.05 -12.66 -10.71
N ALA A 105 -7.92 -11.99 -10.88
CA ALA A 105 -7.29 -11.23 -9.81
C ALA A 105 -6.78 -9.88 -10.33
N PHE A 106 -6.80 -8.88 -9.46
CA PHE A 106 -6.27 -7.55 -9.75
C PHE A 106 -5.25 -7.18 -8.70
N ALA A 107 -4.05 -6.80 -9.15
CA ALA A 107 -3.08 -6.14 -8.29
C ALA A 107 -3.38 -4.63 -8.33
N VAL A 108 -3.52 -4.03 -7.15
CA VAL A 108 -3.91 -2.62 -7.01
C VAL A 108 -2.87 -1.90 -6.18
N CYS A 109 -2.50 -0.70 -6.62
CA CYS A 109 -1.63 0.18 -5.87
C CYS A 109 -2.30 1.55 -5.80
N VAL A 110 -2.36 2.13 -4.61
CA VAL A 110 -2.92 3.46 -4.37
C VAL A 110 -1.84 4.33 -3.73
N ALA A 111 -1.61 5.49 -4.31
CA ALA A 111 -0.69 6.49 -3.76
C ALA A 111 -1.47 7.76 -3.42
N ALA A 112 -1.07 8.44 -2.36
CA ALA A 112 -1.67 9.70 -1.94
C ALA A 112 -0.59 10.69 -1.52
N VAL A 113 -0.84 11.94 -1.87
CA VAL A 113 -0.05 13.09 -1.44
C VAL A 113 -0.93 13.93 -0.53
N PHE A 114 -0.40 14.35 0.58
CA PHE A 114 -1.07 15.25 1.52
C PHE A 114 -0.13 16.42 1.85
N ASP A 115 -0.62 17.63 1.65
CA ASP A 115 0.16 18.85 1.90
C ASP A 115 -0.65 19.92 2.63
#